data_9d9367173a048cceda2335dff0cbf632
#
_entry.id   9d9367173a048cceda2335dff0cbf632
#
_cell.length_a   1.000
_cell.length_b   1.000
_cell.length_c   1.000
_cell.angle_alpha   90.00
_cell.angle_beta   90.00
_cell.angle_gamma   90.00
#
_symmetry.space_group_name_H-M   'P 1'
#
loop_
_entity.id
_entity.type
_entity.pdbx_description
1 polymer ?
#
loop_
_entity_poly.entity_id
_entity_poly.type
_entity_poly.pdbx_seq_one_letter_code
_entity_poly.pdbx_strand_id
1 'polypeptide(L)'
;MFKKAGAISALALLMACSPSYNWREVDVADGHVRAAFPDRVSTDTRDLKLDTHTLSFTLASATVGEAVFAVGSAPLPPEIAKDPAAKQALGMALMHSLYANMQAPPPTEWPPYGQEFEVQGKAMGKPGWLRARIWVTDTMLIEAVAAGTVESLPADRAREFLSSVVIKP
;
A
#
# COMPACT_ATOMS: atom_id res chain seq x y z
N MET A 1 58.48 -20.08 34.81
CA MET A 1 57.99 -18.81 34.21
C MET A 1 56.78 -19.14 33.33
N PHE A 2 55.59 -18.87 33.83
CA PHE A 2 54.35 -19.16 33.16
C PHE A 2 53.95 -17.97 32.31
N LYS A 3 53.91 -18.11 30.97
CA LYS A 3 53.28 -17.12 30.09
C LYS A 3 51.85 -17.59 29.78
N LYS A 4 50.88 -16.94 30.37
CA LYS A 4 49.46 -17.09 30.04
C LYS A 4 49.19 -16.30 28.76
N ALA A 5 48.90 -17.01 27.68
CA ALA A 5 48.36 -16.48 26.45
C ALA A 5 46.82 -16.34 26.62
N GLY A 6 46.36 -15.09 26.75
CA GLY A 6 44.93 -14.75 26.78
C GLY A 6 44.39 -14.80 25.36
N ALA A 7 43.46 -15.72 25.07
CA ALA A 7 42.67 -15.70 23.88
C ALA A 7 41.56 -14.66 23.99
N ILE A 8 41.70 -13.55 23.27
CA ILE A 8 40.65 -12.54 23.13
C ILE A 8 39.72 -13.07 22.03
N SER A 9 38.59 -13.59 22.46
CA SER A 9 37.49 -14.00 21.55
C SER A 9 36.77 -12.72 21.11
N ALA A 10 37.07 -12.24 19.90
CA ALA A 10 36.33 -11.14 19.27
C ALA A 10 34.96 -11.65 18.84
N LEU A 11 33.96 -11.41 19.67
CA LEU A 11 32.54 -11.64 19.34
C LEU A 11 32.12 -10.56 18.34
N ALA A 12 32.19 -10.86 17.05
CA ALA A 12 31.66 -10.01 16.00
C ALA A 12 30.13 -9.98 16.11
N LEU A 13 29.59 -8.91 16.70
CA LEU A 13 28.18 -8.59 16.65
C LEU A 13 27.83 -8.25 15.20
N LEU A 14 27.27 -9.22 14.50
CA LEU A 14 26.56 -8.99 13.25
C LEU A 14 25.32 -8.18 13.60
N MET A 15 25.42 -6.85 13.51
CA MET A 15 24.27 -5.98 13.48
C MET A 15 23.55 -6.23 12.15
N ALA A 16 22.63 -7.19 12.14
CA ALA A 16 21.66 -7.31 11.08
C ALA A 16 20.83 -6.00 11.08
N CYS A 17 21.07 -5.14 10.09
CA CYS A 17 20.20 -4.00 9.84
C CYS A 17 18.84 -4.52 9.37
N SER A 18 17.96 -4.86 10.31
CA SER A 18 16.58 -5.11 10.02
C SER A 18 15.92 -3.78 9.63
N PRO A 19 15.10 -3.72 8.57
CA PRO A 19 14.35 -2.53 8.24
C PRO A 19 13.55 -2.03 9.45
N SER A 20 13.72 -0.75 9.81
CA SER A 20 13.02 -0.17 10.96
C SER A 20 11.65 0.32 10.56
N TYR A 21 10.61 -0.14 11.24
CA TYR A 21 9.26 0.38 11.13
C TYR A 21 9.05 1.44 12.21
N ASN A 22 8.89 2.70 11.79
CA ASN A 22 8.66 3.84 12.69
C ASN A 22 7.27 4.41 12.42
N TRP A 23 6.25 3.72 12.88
CA TRP A 23 4.85 4.02 12.64
C TRP A 23 4.44 5.40 13.11
N ARG A 24 3.81 6.17 12.24
CA ARG A 24 3.28 7.51 12.50
C ARG A 24 1.94 7.67 11.84
N GLU A 25 0.96 8.16 12.59
CA GLU A 25 -0.32 8.55 12.03
C GLU A 25 -0.18 9.83 11.21
N VAL A 26 -0.68 9.81 9.99
CA VAL A 26 -0.65 10.92 9.05
C VAL A 26 -2.04 11.09 8.43
N ASP A 27 -2.50 12.32 8.34
CA ASP A 27 -3.68 12.67 7.56
C ASP A 27 -3.25 12.90 6.10
N VAL A 28 -3.89 12.20 5.18
CA VAL A 28 -3.64 12.24 3.72
C VAL A 28 -4.96 12.44 2.98
N ALA A 29 -4.94 12.54 1.66
CA ALA A 29 -6.14 12.78 0.85
C ALA A 29 -6.93 14.02 1.33
N ASP A 30 -6.25 15.16 1.47
CA ASP A 30 -6.82 16.44 1.97
C ASP A 30 -7.54 16.29 3.33
N GLY A 31 -7.06 15.37 4.16
CA GLY A 31 -7.62 15.10 5.48
C GLY A 31 -8.76 14.08 5.52
N HIS A 32 -9.18 13.56 4.36
CA HIS A 32 -10.25 12.54 4.28
C HIS A 32 -9.80 11.15 4.74
N VAL A 33 -8.51 10.90 4.82
CA VAL A 33 -7.96 9.61 5.27
C VAL A 33 -6.92 9.82 6.35
N ARG A 34 -6.99 9.03 7.42
CA ARG A 34 -5.90 8.87 8.40
C ARG A 34 -5.34 7.47 8.29
N ALA A 35 -4.02 7.35 8.27
CA ALA A 35 -3.33 6.07 8.26
C ALA A 35 -2.00 6.14 9.01
N ALA A 36 -1.58 5.03 9.61
CA ALA A 36 -0.25 4.91 10.20
C ALA A 36 0.73 4.43 9.11
N PHE A 37 1.72 5.24 8.80
CA PHE A 37 2.79 4.89 7.86
C PHE A 37 4.06 4.47 8.61
N PRO A 38 4.80 3.47 8.07
CA PRO A 38 5.97 2.93 8.77
C PRO A 38 7.23 3.80 8.66
N ASP A 39 7.21 4.85 7.85
CA ASP A 39 8.30 5.80 7.65
C ASP A 39 7.76 7.14 7.15
N ARG A 40 8.66 8.05 6.77
CA ARG A 40 8.31 9.36 6.19
C ARG A 40 7.48 9.18 4.91
N VAL A 41 6.37 9.90 4.87
CA VAL A 41 5.47 9.91 3.71
C VAL A 41 5.98 10.89 2.65
N SER A 42 6.01 10.46 1.42
CA SER A 42 6.12 11.29 0.23
C SER A 42 4.79 11.30 -0.51
N THR A 43 4.49 12.41 -1.18
CA THR A 43 3.25 12.56 -1.96
C THR A 43 3.59 12.88 -3.40
N ASP A 44 2.94 12.19 -4.32
CA ASP A 44 3.02 12.42 -5.76
C ASP A 44 1.62 12.46 -6.36
N THR A 45 1.39 13.34 -7.32
CA THR A 45 0.10 13.47 -8.01
C THR A 45 0.32 13.31 -9.51
N ARG A 46 -0.49 12.46 -10.13
CA ARG A 46 -0.42 12.17 -11.56
C ARG A 46 -1.81 11.85 -12.11
N ASP A 47 -1.96 12.03 -13.41
CA ASP A 47 -3.17 11.59 -14.08
C ASP A 47 -3.18 10.06 -14.18
N LEU A 48 -4.25 9.46 -13.67
CA LEU A 48 -4.51 8.03 -13.74
C LEU A 48 -5.71 7.79 -14.66
N LYS A 49 -5.49 7.02 -15.72
CA LYS A 49 -6.58 6.59 -16.60
C LYS A 49 -7.19 5.31 -16.06
N LEU A 50 -8.47 5.39 -15.69
CA LEU A 50 -9.28 4.26 -15.24
C LEU A 50 -10.48 4.13 -16.19
N ASP A 51 -10.48 3.07 -17.00
CA ASP A 51 -11.46 2.88 -18.09
C ASP A 51 -11.48 4.08 -19.03
N THR A 52 -12.62 4.78 -19.14
CA THR A 52 -12.80 5.97 -19.99
C THR A 52 -12.48 7.28 -19.27
N HIS A 53 -12.22 7.24 -17.95
CA HIS A 53 -12.01 8.42 -17.14
C HIS A 53 -10.52 8.65 -16.84
N THR A 54 -10.12 9.91 -16.84
CA THR A 54 -8.81 10.34 -16.35
C THR A 54 -9.02 11.14 -15.07
N LEU A 55 -8.42 10.68 -13.98
CA LEU A 55 -8.51 11.31 -12.67
C LEU A 55 -7.14 11.83 -12.22
N SER A 56 -7.13 12.98 -11.57
CA SER A 56 -5.95 13.43 -10.84
C SER A 56 -5.79 12.61 -9.58
N PHE A 57 -4.86 11.67 -9.59
CA PHE A 57 -4.67 10.68 -8.53
C PHE A 57 -3.45 11.03 -7.70
N THR A 58 -3.66 11.23 -6.42
CA THR A 58 -2.61 11.54 -5.45
C THR A 58 -2.24 10.29 -4.66
N LEU A 59 -0.97 9.94 -4.67
CA LEU A 59 -0.42 8.82 -3.93
C LEU A 59 0.45 9.33 -2.78
N ALA A 60 0.04 9.07 -1.55
CA ALA A 60 0.84 9.26 -0.35
C ALA A 60 1.47 7.93 0.03
N SER A 61 2.80 7.84 0.05
CA SER A 61 3.49 6.56 0.24
C SER A 61 4.72 6.66 1.14
N ALA A 62 5.01 5.56 1.84
CA ALA A 62 6.24 5.33 2.57
C ALA A 62 6.84 3.98 2.17
N THR A 63 8.17 3.88 2.23
CA THR A 63 8.91 2.66 1.84
C THR A 63 9.75 2.17 3.00
N VAL A 64 9.79 0.85 3.21
CA VAL A 64 10.71 0.18 4.13
C VAL A 64 11.38 -0.95 3.39
N GLY A 65 12.67 -0.78 3.07
CA GLY A 65 13.35 -1.70 2.14
C GLY A 65 12.69 -1.68 0.75
N GLU A 66 12.26 -2.83 0.25
CA GLU A 66 11.52 -2.97 -1.01
C GLU A 66 9.98 -3.01 -0.80
N ALA A 67 9.49 -2.86 0.44
CA ALA A 67 8.07 -2.79 0.73
C ALA A 67 7.54 -1.35 0.61
N VAL A 68 6.37 -1.20 0.01
CA VAL A 68 5.67 0.09 -0.18
C VAL A 68 4.34 0.04 0.56
N PHE A 69 4.05 1.13 1.28
CA PHE A 69 2.79 1.35 1.99
C PHE A 69 2.19 2.64 1.47
N ALA A 70 1.02 2.59 0.89
CA ALA A 70 0.48 3.72 0.16
C ALA A 70 -1.03 3.91 0.39
N VAL A 71 -1.44 5.18 0.40
CA VAL A 71 -2.84 5.59 0.25
C VAL A 71 -2.93 6.41 -1.03
N GLY A 72 -3.72 5.93 -1.97
CA GLY A 72 -4.06 6.61 -3.20
C GLY A 72 -5.45 7.24 -3.10
N SER A 73 -5.64 8.40 -3.68
CA SER A 73 -6.92 9.09 -3.67
C SER A 73 -7.14 9.96 -4.89
N ALA A 74 -8.39 10.06 -5.33
CA ALA A 74 -8.81 11.00 -6.35
C ALA A 74 -10.20 11.56 -6.03
N PRO A 75 -10.43 12.87 -6.14
CA PRO A 75 -11.76 13.45 -6.11
C PRO A 75 -12.61 12.87 -7.24
N LEU A 76 -13.87 12.55 -6.96
CA LEU A 76 -14.81 12.13 -7.98
C LEU A 76 -15.38 13.35 -8.73
N PRO A 77 -15.33 13.36 -10.07
CA PRO A 77 -16.08 14.34 -10.84
C PRO A 77 -17.58 14.31 -10.49
N PRO A 78 -18.28 15.46 -10.49
CA PRO A 78 -19.68 15.54 -10.08
C PRO A 78 -20.63 14.60 -10.82
N GLU A 79 -20.36 14.31 -12.09
CA GLU A 79 -21.12 13.40 -12.92
C GLU A 79 -20.96 11.94 -12.44
N ILE A 80 -19.77 11.54 -12.00
CA ILE A 80 -19.51 10.19 -11.45
C ILE A 80 -20.06 10.11 -10.03
N ALA A 81 -19.86 11.14 -9.21
CA ALA A 81 -20.29 11.15 -7.81
C ALA A 81 -21.80 10.93 -7.65
N LYS A 82 -22.60 11.35 -8.63
CA LYS A 82 -24.07 11.22 -8.65
C LYS A 82 -24.58 9.92 -9.28
N ASP A 83 -23.73 9.18 -9.96
CA ASP A 83 -24.09 7.95 -10.65
C ASP A 83 -23.51 6.71 -9.93
N PRO A 84 -24.34 5.92 -9.23
CA PRO A 84 -23.89 4.70 -8.55
C PRO A 84 -23.21 3.68 -9.48
N ALA A 85 -23.68 3.56 -10.74
CA ALA A 85 -23.10 2.63 -11.70
C ALA A 85 -21.72 3.11 -12.16
N ALA A 86 -21.53 4.41 -12.38
CA ALA A 86 -20.23 5.00 -12.71
C ALA A 86 -19.24 4.87 -11.53
N LYS A 87 -19.68 5.11 -10.30
CA LYS A 87 -18.86 4.86 -9.10
C LYS A 87 -18.40 3.41 -9.00
N GLN A 88 -19.31 2.48 -9.22
CA GLN A 88 -18.99 1.06 -9.19
C GLN A 88 -17.99 0.69 -10.29
N ALA A 89 -18.21 1.14 -11.52
CA ALA A 89 -17.30 0.89 -12.65
C ALA A 89 -15.90 1.44 -12.39
N LEU A 90 -15.81 2.64 -11.80
CA LEU A 90 -14.52 3.27 -11.48
C LEU A 90 -13.74 2.50 -10.41
N GLY A 91 -14.39 2.09 -9.34
CA GLY A 91 -13.77 1.28 -8.31
C GLY A 91 -13.32 -0.10 -8.83
N MET A 92 -14.12 -0.71 -9.70
CA MET A 92 -13.74 -1.96 -10.38
C MET A 92 -12.52 -1.77 -11.29
N ALA A 93 -12.45 -0.67 -12.05
CA ALA A 93 -11.30 -0.36 -12.88
C ALA A 93 -10.02 -0.20 -12.07
N LEU A 94 -10.11 0.42 -10.87
CA LEU A 94 -8.98 0.50 -9.94
C LEU A 94 -8.55 -0.88 -9.43
N MET A 95 -9.49 -1.75 -9.03
CA MET A 95 -9.18 -3.12 -8.63
C MET A 95 -8.48 -3.89 -9.76
N HIS A 96 -9.00 -3.80 -10.98
CA HIS A 96 -8.37 -4.41 -12.16
C HIS A 96 -6.93 -3.94 -12.36
N SER A 97 -6.66 -2.64 -12.15
CA SER A 97 -5.31 -2.09 -12.31
C SER A 97 -4.33 -2.69 -11.29
N LEU A 98 -4.76 -2.97 -10.06
CA LEU A 98 -3.91 -3.62 -9.05
C LEU A 98 -3.52 -5.04 -9.46
N TYR A 99 -4.47 -5.83 -9.97
CA TYR A 99 -4.16 -7.17 -10.51
C TYR A 99 -3.23 -7.09 -11.71
N ALA A 100 -3.48 -6.17 -12.65
CA ALA A 100 -2.63 -5.97 -13.83
C ALA A 100 -1.20 -5.55 -13.45
N ASN A 101 -1.06 -4.64 -12.49
CA ASN A 101 0.25 -4.20 -11.97
C ASN A 101 1.04 -5.35 -11.34
N MET A 102 0.36 -6.31 -10.72
CA MET A 102 0.96 -7.52 -10.16
C MET A 102 1.16 -8.64 -11.19
N GLN A 103 0.80 -8.42 -12.46
CA GLN A 103 0.79 -9.46 -13.50
C GLN A 103 0.01 -10.71 -13.06
N ALA A 104 -1.06 -10.50 -12.30
CA ALA A 104 -1.93 -11.52 -11.76
C ALA A 104 -3.23 -11.61 -12.56
N PRO A 105 -3.82 -12.83 -12.72
CA PRO A 105 -5.13 -12.96 -13.33
C PRO A 105 -6.20 -12.34 -12.43
N PRO A 106 -7.26 -11.76 -13.00
CA PRO A 106 -8.38 -11.24 -12.21
C PRO A 106 -9.05 -12.38 -11.43
N PRO A 107 -9.64 -12.10 -10.26
CA PRO A 107 -10.34 -13.10 -9.48
C PRO A 107 -11.68 -13.49 -10.14
N THR A 108 -12.25 -14.64 -9.76
CA THR A 108 -13.58 -15.05 -10.17
C THR A 108 -14.68 -14.24 -9.50
N GLU A 109 -14.45 -13.81 -8.26
CA GLU A 109 -15.33 -12.93 -7.50
C GLU A 109 -14.54 -11.73 -6.99
N TRP A 110 -15.11 -10.53 -7.18
CA TRP A 110 -14.50 -9.30 -6.72
C TRP A 110 -14.89 -9.01 -5.27
N PRO A 111 -13.94 -8.60 -4.41
CA PRO A 111 -14.24 -8.24 -3.04
C PRO A 111 -15.14 -6.98 -3.00
N PRO A 112 -16.05 -6.87 -2.02
CA PRO A 112 -16.79 -5.64 -1.78
C PRO A 112 -15.88 -4.49 -1.42
N TYR A 113 -16.30 -3.26 -1.72
CA TYR A 113 -15.55 -2.07 -1.30
C TYR A 113 -15.41 -2.01 0.24
N GLY A 114 -14.24 -1.58 0.69
CA GLY A 114 -13.87 -1.54 2.10
C GLY A 114 -13.42 -2.88 2.69
N GLN A 115 -13.55 -3.98 1.96
CA GLN A 115 -13.00 -5.27 2.38
C GLN A 115 -11.55 -5.42 1.94
N GLU A 116 -10.72 -6.04 2.77
CA GLU A 116 -9.35 -6.40 2.40
C GLU A 116 -9.34 -7.53 1.38
N PHE A 117 -8.40 -7.44 0.45
CA PHE A 117 -8.08 -8.50 -0.49
C PHE A 117 -6.57 -8.59 -0.72
N GLU A 118 -6.15 -9.72 -1.25
CA GLU A 118 -4.75 -10.03 -1.51
C GLU A 118 -4.56 -10.38 -2.97
N VAL A 119 -3.46 -9.90 -3.56
CA VAL A 119 -3.07 -10.26 -4.92
C VAL A 119 -1.65 -10.80 -4.87
N GLN A 120 -1.47 -12.02 -5.33
CA GLN A 120 -0.17 -12.65 -5.50
C GLN A 120 0.23 -12.58 -6.96
N GLY A 121 1.49 -12.20 -7.21
CA GLY A 121 1.98 -12.03 -8.57
C GLY A 121 3.45 -11.66 -8.57
N LYS A 122 3.81 -10.60 -9.29
CA LYS A 122 5.19 -10.09 -9.37
C LYS A 122 5.27 -8.65 -8.93
N ALA A 123 6.19 -8.39 -8.01
CA ALA A 123 6.62 -7.06 -7.61
C ALA A 123 8.07 -6.85 -8.03
N MET A 124 8.37 -5.82 -8.82
CA MET A 124 9.72 -5.52 -9.34
C MET A 124 10.38 -6.73 -10.06
N GLY A 125 9.58 -7.51 -10.82
CA GLY A 125 10.05 -8.70 -11.54
C GLY A 125 10.34 -9.94 -10.69
N LYS A 126 10.13 -9.88 -9.37
CA LYS A 126 10.28 -10.98 -8.41
C LYS A 126 8.91 -11.47 -7.94
N PRO A 127 8.80 -12.70 -7.39
CA PRO A 127 7.60 -13.11 -6.69
C PRO A 127 7.24 -12.10 -5.60
N GLY A 128 6.01 -11.63 -5.62
CA GLY A 128 5.55 -10.58 -4.73
C GLY A 128 4.05 -10.66 -4.48
N TRP A 129 3.57 -9.81 -3.61
CA TRP A 129 2.18 -9.75 -3.26
C TRP A 129 1.80 -8.35 -2.80
N LEU A 130 0.52 -8.07 -2.82
CA LEU A 130 -0.04 -6.90 -2.19
C LEU A 130 -1.27 -7.27 -1.35
N ARG A 131 -1.54 -6.44 -0.36
CA ARG A 131 -2.80 -6.42 0.37
C ARG A 131 -3.40 -5.04 0.22
N ALA A 132 -4.68 -4.98 -0.10
CA ALA A 132 -5.34 -3.73 -0.45
C ALA A 132 -6.77 -3.64 0.09
N ARG A 133 -7.26 -2.40 0.20
CA ARG A 133 -8.66 -2.03 0.40
C ARG A 133 -8.98 -0.88 -0.53
N ILE A 134 -10.17 -0.89 -1.12
CA ILE A 134 -10.65 0.20 -1.98
C ILE A 134 -12.00 0.69 -1.46
N TRP A 135 -12.18 2.00 -1.44
CA TRP A 135 -13.44 2.65 -1.11
C TRP A 135 -13.83 3.61 -2.23
N VAL A 136 -15.12 3.65 -2.50
CA VAL A 136 -15.73 4.68 -3.34
C VAL A 136 -16.76 5.39 -2.48
N THR A 137 -16.41 6.57 -2.01
CA THR A 137 -17.30 7.40 -1.19
C THR A 137 -18.20 8.27 -2.07
N ASP A 138 -18.92 9.21 -1.50
CA ASP A 138 -19.71 10.15 -2.29
C ASP A 138 -18.85 11.18 -3.04
N THR A 139 -17.62 11.41 -2.59
CA THR A 139 -16.74 12.46 -3.13
C THR A 139 -15.38 11.98 -3.59
N MET A 140 -14.95 10.77 -3.19
CA MET A 140 -13.58 10.30 -3.38
C MET A 140 -13.54 8.83 -3.81
N LEU A 141 -12.60 8.53 -4.69
CA LEU A 141 -12.04 7.19 -4.87
C LEU A 141 -10.80 7.08 -4.00
N ILE A 142 -10.69 6.02 -3.19
CA ILE A 142 -9.59 5.81 -2.26
C ILE A 142 -9.10 4.38 -2.35
N GLU A 143 -7.78 4.19 -2.35
CA GLU A 143 -7.16 2.90 -2.15
C GLU A 143 -6.13 2.96 -1.00
N ALA A 144 -5.98 1.86 -0.27
CA ALA A 144 -4.87 1.63 0.63
C ALA A 144 -4.19 0.32 0.23
N VAL A 145 -2.88 0.36 0.05
CA VAL A 145 -2.10 -0.76 -0.46
C VAL A 145 -0.80 -0.92 0.32
N ALA A 146 -0.52 -2.15 0.75
CA ALA A 146 0.82 -2.58 1.13
C ALA A 146 1.30 -3.59 0.08
N ALA A 147 2.43 -3.33 -0.55
CA ALA A 147 2.97 -4.15 -1.64
C ALA A 147 4.47 -4.37 -1.48
N GLY A 148 4.95 -5.53 -1.92
CA GLY A 148 6.37 -5.86 -1.89
C GLY A 148 6.67 -7.26 -2.41
N THR A 149 7.95 -7.62 -2.39
CA THR A 149 8.35 -9.01 -2.61
C THR A 149 7.96 -9.87 -1.42
N VAL A 150 7.91 -11.19 -1.58
CA VAL A 150 7.62 -12.14 -0.49
C VAL A 150 8.58 -11.95 0.69
N GLU A 151 9.84 -11.57 0.41
CA GLU A 151 10.86 -11.38 1.43
C GLU A 151 10.80 -10.00 2.10
N SER A 152 10.35 -8.96 1.38
CA SER A 152 10.42 -7.57 1.85
C SER A 152 9.19 -7.10 2.60
N LEU A 153 8.01 -7.73 2.37
CA LEU A 153 6.76 -7.35 3.00
C LEU A 153 6.25 -8.44 3.96
N PRO A 154 6.50 -8.31 5.28
CA PRO A 154 5.91 -9.19 6.27
C PRO A 154 4.38 -9.04 6.34
N ALA A 155 3.66 -10.15 6.43
CA ALA A 155 2.19 -10.15 6.40
C ALA A 155 1.56 -9.41 7.59
N ASP A 156 2.20 -9.42 8.76
CA ASP A 156 1.78 -8.66 9.94
C ASP A 156 1.90 -7.16 9.71
N ARG A 157 2.92 -6.69 9.00
CA ARG A 157 3.12 -5.27 8.67
C ARG A 157 2.11 -4.77 7.64
N ALA A 158 1.79 -5.58 6.64
CA ALA A 158 0.72 -5.25 5.71
C ALA A 158 -0.63 -5.12 6.43
N ARG A 159 -0.92 -6.06 7.35
CA ARG A 159 -2.15 -6.02 8.16
C ARG A 159 -2.18 -4.81 9.10
N GLU A 160 -1.07 -4.51 9.77
CA GLU A 160 -0.94 -3.35 10.65
C GLU A 160 -1.26 -2.05 9.92
N PHE A 161 -0.69 -1.86 8.72
CA PHE A 161 -0.97 -0.72 7.88
C PHE A 161 -2.45 -0.63 7.50
N LEU A 162 -3.00 -1.68 6.87
CA LEU A 162 -4.39 -1.68 6.37
C LEU A 162 -5.40 -1.48 7.50
N SER A 163 -5.13 -2.03 8.71
CA SER A 163 -5.99 -1.88 9.88
C SER A 163 -5.96 -0.46 10.46
N SER A 164 -4.91 0.30 10.20
CA SER A 164 -4.79 1.69 10.68
C SER A 164 -5.57 2.70 9.83
N VAL A 165 -6.01 2.30 8.64
CA VAL A 165 -6.66 3.21 7.68
C VAL A 165 -8.09 3.52 8.12
N VAL A 166 -8.34 4.80 8.36
CA VAL A 166 -9.65 5.34 8.72
C VAL A 166 -10.09 6.35 7.67
N ILE A 167 -11.25 6.11 7.07
CA ILE A 167 -11.90 7.06 6.18
C ILE A 167 -12.70 8.03 7.03
N LYS A 168 -12.44 9.33 6.87
CA LYS A 168 -13.16 10.40 7.55
C LYS A 168 -14.31 10.87 6.67
N PRO A 169 -15.45 11.26 7.26
CA PRO A 169 -16.58 11.79 6.52
C PRO A 169 -16.28 13.14 5.85
#